data_7b1823fde3a362b7d58d1c86f0bb5536
#
_entry.id   7b1823fde3a362b7d58d1c86f0bb5536
#
_cell.length_a   1.000
_cell.length_b   1.000
_cell.length_c   1.000
_cell.angle_alpha   90.00
_cell.angle_beta   90.00
_cell.angle_gamma   90.00
#
_symmetry.space_group_name_H-M   'P 1'
#
loop_
_entity.id
_entity.type
_entity.pdbx_description
1 polymer ?
#
loop_
_entity_poly.entity_id
_entity_poly.type
_entity_poly.pdbx_seq_one_letter_code
_entity_poly.pdbx_strand_id
1 'polypeptide(L)'
;MSVEAKVGHEARSAAADVDEFLESFASITPLAPKLEERLERFLARSKAKGSTRRVVLITSGGTTVPLEKNCVRSIDNFSSGMRGAWSCEEFLEKHEAYDVLFLTRGGSAQPFVSDFQEVLFSVEEKEDPAYLHACVEKVMKYCHGPRFLRVEFTTVFEYLHLIRLMSKHLEPLGNRVMVYLAAAVSDFYVPEARLPMNKIQSRTGKMEIELEKTPKALGVIRHVWLPKAYVVSFKLETDESILIDKARAAVAAYDVHCVVANLLQTRKLAVQLVRDKTGQGQQPALRLARDDRVLGSRVETPLIKALVGFHDDFST
;
A
#
# COMPACT_ATOMS: atom_id res chain seq x y z
N MET A 1 -17.33 -9.46 -26.58
CA MET A 1 -16.38 -8.59 -25.87
C MET A 1 -15.29 -9.48 -25.29
N SER A 2 -14.02 -9.12 -25.47
CA SER A 2 -12.91 -9.82 -24.76
C SER A 2 -13.05 -9.66 -23.25
N VAL A 3 -12.43 -10.56 -22.47
CA VAL A 3 -12.45 -10.47 -21.00
C VAL A 3 -11.89 -9.13 -20.53
N GLU A 4 -10.81 -8.65 -21.15
CA GLU A 4 -10.20 -7.34 -20.86
C GLU A 4 -11.16 -6.17 -21.10
N ALA A 5 -11.95 -6.20 -22.19
CA ALA A 5 -12.94 -5.16 -22.47
C ALA A 5 -14.07 -5.15 -21.44
N LYS A 6 -14.46 -6.31 -20.92
CA LYS A 6 -15.47 -6.43 -19.85
C LYS A 6 -14.96 -5.88 -18.52
N VAL A 7 -13.75 -6.30 -18.10
CA VAL A 7 -13.11 -5.82 -16.86
C VAL A 7 -12.87 -4.31 -16.91
N GLY A 8 -12.44 -3.78 -18.05
CA GLY A 8 -12.28 -2.33 -18.22
C GLY A 8 -13.60 -1.54 -18.19
N HIS A 9 -14.71 -2.12 -18.66
CA HIS A 9 -16.03 -1.51 -18.56
C HIS A 9 -16.55 -1.49 -17.11
N GLU A 10 -16.42 -2.60 -16.40
CA GLU A 10 -16.76 -2.70 -14.96
C GLU A 10 -15.93 -1.74 -14.12
N ALA A 11 -14.64 -1.58 -14.41
CA ALA A 11 -13.77 -0.64 -13.71
C ALA A 11 -14.18 0.83 -13.93
N ARG A 12 -14.66 1.21 -15.11
CA ARG A 12 -15.18 2.58 -15.36
C ARG A 12 -16.47 2.85 -14.62
N SER A 13 -17.36 1.86 -14.52
CA SER A 13 -18.58 1.98 -13.69
C SER A 13 -18.19 2.14 -12.22
N ALA A 14 -17.28 1.31 -11.72
CA ALA A 14 -16.76 1.41 -10.35
C ALA A 14 -16.03 2.74 -10.07
N ALA A 15 -15.49 3.42 -11.08
CA ALA A 15 -14.88 4.73 -10.91
C ALA A 15 -15.89 5.79 -10.50
N ALA A 16 -17.12 5.75 -11.06
CA ALA A 16 -18.18 6.64 -10.66
C ALA A 16 -18.61 6.40 -9.20
N ASP A 17 -18.70 5.13 -8.78
CA ASP A 17 -19.02 4.77 -7.40
C ASP A 17 -17.93 5.26 -6.41
N VAL A 18 -16.65 5.17 -6.82
CA VAL A 18 -15.52 5.71 -6.03
C VAL A 18 -15.58 7.22 -5.96
N ASP A 19 -15.90 7.91 -7.06
CA ASP A 19 -16.00 9.37 -7.11
C ASP A 19 -17.13 9.87 -6.22
N GLU A 20 -18.33 9.28 -6.30
CA GLU A 20 -19.46 9.58 -5.43
C GLU A 20 -19.12 9.34 -3.95
N PHE A 21 -18.46 8.22 -3.65
CA PHE A 21 -17.97 7.92 -2.31
C PHE A 21 -17.01 9.01 -1.80
N LEU A 22 -16.04 9.42 -2.61
CA LEU A 22 -15.07 10.45 -2.22
C LEU A 22 -15.75 11.82 -2.02
N GLU A 23 -16.70 12.18 -2.86
CA GLU A 23 -17.47 13.43 -2.73
C GLU A 23 -18.30 13.45 -1.46
N SER A 24 -18.91 12.31 -1.08
CA SER A 24 -19.73 12.22 0.15
C SER A 24 -18.94 12.47 1.43
N PHE A 25 -17.60 12.27 1.42
CA PHE A 25 -16.72 12.49 2.57
C PHE A 25 -15.80 13.71 2.45
N ALA A 26 -15.95 14.53 1.41
CA ALA A 26 -15.08 15.68 1.17
C ALA A 26 -15.07 16.68 2.34
N SER A 27 -16.18 16.83 3.06
CA SER A 27 -16.33 17.75 4.18
C SER A 27 -15.49 17.37 5.41
N ILE A 28 -15.19 16.08 5.59
CA ILE A 28 -14.45 15.56 6.76
C ILE A 28 -13.09 14.96 6.38
N THR A 29 -12.67 15.14 5.13
CA THR A 29 -11.39 14.62 4.60
C THR A 29 -10.53 15.77 4.04
N PRO A 30 -10.06 16.70 4.86
CA PRO A 30 -9.19 17.76 4.37
C PRO A 30 -7.83 17.16 3.98
N LEU A 31 -7.42 17.36 2.73
CA LEU A 31 -6.08 17.04 2.29
C LEU A 31 -5.08 18.07 2.88
N ALA A 32 -3.88 17.60 3.19
CA ALA A 32 -2.84 18.46 3.74
C ALA A 32 -2.55 19.63 2.79
N PRO A 33 -2.57 20.90 3.28
CA PRO A 33 -2.18 22.03 2.46
C PRO A 33 -0.81 21.79 1.81
N LYS A 34 -0.66 22.22 0.56
CA LYS A 34 0.60 22.11 -0.20
C LYS A 34 1.03 20.67 -0.54
N LEU A 35 0.16 19.67 -0.39
CA LEU A 35 0.51 18.29 -0.75
C LEU A 35 0.80 18.17 -2.26
N GLU A 36 -0.01 18.81 -3.11
CA GLU A 36 0.21 18.81 -4.56
C GLU A 36 1.57 19.42 -4.93
N GLU A 37 1.95 20.56 -4.33
CA GLU A 37 3.26 21.18 -4.54
C GLU A 37 4.41 20.24 -4.10
N ARG A 38 4.23 19.50 -3.01
CA ARG A 38 5.22 18.53 -2.53
C ARG A 38 5.34 17.35 -3.50
N LEU A 39 4.23 16.85 -4.03
CA LEU A 39 4.21 15.79 -5.03
C LEU A 39 4.89 16.24 -6.32
N GLU A 40 4.59 17.43 -6.82
CA GLU A 40 5.20 17.97 -8.03
C GLU A 40 6.71 18.14 -7.87
N ARG A 41 7.15 18.72 -6.75
CA ARG A 41 8.59 18.87 -6.45
C ARG A 41 9.30 17.53 -6.36
N PHE A 42 8.69 16.54 -5.71
CA PHE A 42 9.24 15.19 -5.60
C PHE A 42 9.33 14.51 -6.97
N LEU A 43 8.30 14.61 -7.79
CA LEU A 43 8.24 13.96 -9.10
C LEU A 43 9.00 14.72 -10.21
N ALA A 44 9.47 15.94 -9.97
CA ALA A 44 10.15 16.75 -10.97
C ALA A 44 11.33 16.03 -11.63
N ARG A 45 12.12 15.27 -10.85
CA ARG A 45 13.26 14.48 -11.35
C ARG A 45 12.82 13.33 -12.27
N SER A 46 11.76 12.65 -11.92
CA SER A 46 11.21 11.52 -12.69
C SER A 46 10.45 11.98 -13.93
N LYS A 47 9.89 13.20 -13.90
CA LYS A 47 9.19 13.85 -15.03
C LYS A 47 10.13 14.58 -15.99
N ALA A 48 11.39 14.81 -15.61
CA ALA A 48 12.35 15.50 -16.46
C ALA A 48 12.51 14.80 -17.82
N LYS A 49 12.69 15.58 -18.90
CA LYS A 49 12.85 15.06 -20.25
C LYS A 49 14.05 14.11 -20.32
N GLY A 50 13.85 12.91 -20.85
CA GLY A 50 14.88 11.87 -20.94
C GLY A 50 15.17 11.13 -19.63
N SER A 51 14.42 11.39 -18.55
CA SER A 51 14.58 10.66 -17.30
C SER A 51 14.13 9.21 -17.45
N THR A 52 14.98 8.29 -17.01
CA THR A 52 14.70 6.84 -16.89
C THR A 52 14.29 6.44 -15.48
N ARG A 53 14.18 7.41 -14.56
CA ARG A 53 13.80 7.14 -13.17
C ARG A 53 12.39 6.56 -13.08
N ARG A 54 12.26 5.59 -12.21
CA ARG A 54 10.99 4.93 -11.86
C ARG A 54 10.46 5.45 -10.56
N VAL A 55 9.17 5.29 -10.35
CA VAL A 55 8.52 5.63 -9.08
C VAL A 55 7.76 4.41 -8.58
N VAL A 56 7.94 4.07 -7.32
CA VAL A 56 7.09 3.11 -6.64
C VAL A 56 6.19 3.83 -5.63
N LEU A 57 4.87 3.67 -5.78
CA LEU A 57 3.88 4.06 -4.78
C LEU A 57 3.66 2.88 -3.84
N ILE A 58 4.13 2.97 -2.60
CA ILE A 58 3.96 1.96 -1.56
C ILE A 58 2.87 2.43 -0.60
N THR A 59 1.84 1.61 -0.39
CA THR A 59 0.86 1.85 0.68
C THR A 59 1.11 0.93 1.88
N SER A 60 0.95 1.46 3.11
CA SER A 60 1.37 0.77 4.34
C SER A 60 0.46 1.09 5.52
N GLY A 61 0.30 0.15 6.44
CA GLY A 61 -0.56 0.29 7.60
C GLY A 61 -2.02 -0.11 7.33
N GLY A 62 -2.90 0.14 8.29
CA GLY A 62 -4.34 -0.16 8.19
C GLY A 62 -5.17 1.11 8.15
N THR A 63 -6.29 1.12 7.42
CA THR A 63 -7.25 2.23 7.45
C THR A 63 -8.20 2.09 8.63
N THR A 64 -8.70 3.22 9.13
CA THR A 64 -9.79 3.27 10.10
C THR A 64 -11.09 3.73 9.47
N VAL A 65 -12.19 3.36 10.10
CA VAL A 65 -13.53 3.86 9.83
C VAL A 65 -14.03 4.58 11.08
N PRO A 66 -14.23 5.90 11.07
CA PRO A 66 -14.76 6.62 12.21
C PRO A 66 -16.21 6.21 12.53
N LEU A 67 -16.58 6.24 13.80
CA LEU A 67 -17.96 6.02 14.25
C LEU A 67 -18.68 7.32 14.58
N GLU A 68 -17.96 8.44 14.64
CA GLU A 68 -18.50 9.79 14.86
C GLU A 68 -17.78 10.79 13.93
N LYS A 69 -18.44 11.92 13.57
CA LYS A 69 -17.81 13.00 12.82
C LYS A 69 -16.66 13.65 13.62
N ASN A 70 -16.88 13.97 14.89
CA ASN A 70 -15.82 14.32 15.85
C ASN A 70 -15.26 13.02 16.44
N CYS A 71 -14.46 12.31 15.67
CA CYS A 71 -14.05 10.93 15.89
C CYS A 71 -13.34 10.72 17.23
N VAL A 72 -13.96 9.93 18.11
CA VAL A 72 -13.37 9.41 19.35
C VAL A 72 -13.16 7.90 19.25
N ARG A 73 -14.00 7.22 18.46
CA ARG A 73 -13.96 5.77 18.23
C ARG A 73 -13.92 5.45 16.75
N SER A 74 -13.22 4.38 16.42
CA SER A 74 -13.13 3.88 15.04
C SER A 74 -13.11 2.36 15.01
N ILE A 75 -13.53 1.80 13.89
CA ILE A 75 -13.22 0.42 13.51
C ILE A 75 -11.87 0.45 12.82
N ASP A 76 -10.96 -0.46 13.17
CA ASP A 76 -9.59 -0.47 12.69
C ASP A 76 -9.26 -1.74 11.93
N ASN A 77 -8.67 -1.59 10.75
CA ASN A 77 -8.06 -2.69 10.03
C ASN A 77 -6.62 -2.86 10.53
N PHE A 78 -6.41 -3.83 11.41
CA PHE A 78 -5.11 -4.03 12.01
C PHE A 78 -4.02 -4.33 10.98
N SER A 79 -3.00 -3.47 10.95
CA SER A 79 -1.76 -3.68 10.22
C SER A 79 -0.63 -2.90 10.89
N SER A 80 0.44 -3.57 11.27
CA SER A 80 1.61 -2.91 11.83
C SER A 80 2.37 -2.02 10.85
N GLY A 81 2.14 -2.18 9.53
CA GLY A 81 2.87 -1.44 8.49
C GLY A 81 4.27 -1.99 8.16
N MET A 82 4.74 -3.04 8.85
CA MET A 82 6.09 -3.58 8.67
C MET A 82 6.40 -4.00 7.23
N ARG A 83 5.42 -4.64 6.52
CA ARG A 83 5.60 -5.02 5.12
C ARG A 83 5.96 -3.84 4.23
N GLY A 84 5.19 -2.76 4.35
CA GLY A 84 5.44 -1.54 3.56
C GLY A 84 6.75 -0.85 3.94
N ALA A 85 7.04 -0.75 5.25
CA ALA A 85 8.26 -0.12 5.76
C ALA A 85 9.52 -0.85 5.28
N TRP A 86 9.62 -2.17 5.49
CA TRP A 86 10.77 -2.97 5.05
C TRP A 86 10.92 -3.04 3.53
N SER A 87 9.79 -3.09 2.78
CA SER A 87 9.85 -3.00 1.31
C SER A 87 10.36 -1.64 0.85
N CYS A 88 9.99 -0.55 1.53
CA CYS A 88 10.49 0.80 1.25
C CYS A 88 12.02 0.87 1.48
N GLU A 89 12.52 0.29 2.56
CA GLU A 89 13.96 0.21 2.84
C GLU A 89 14.72 -0.51 1.73
N GLU A 90 14.23 -1.67 1.28
CA GLU A 90 14.84 -2.42 0.17
C GLU A 90 14.91 -1.59 -1.12
N PHE A 91 13.84 -0.86 -1.48
CA PHE A 91 13.87 0.05 -2.64
C PHE A 91 14.90 1.17 -2.47
N LEU A 92 14.96 1.80 -1.30
CA LEU A 92 15.85 2.93 -1.06
C LEU A 92 17.32 2.52 -0.98
N GLU A 93 17.63 1.36 -0.37
CA GLU A 93 19.00 0.89 -0.21
C GLU A 93 19.56 0.20 -1.46
N LYS A 94 18.73 -0.58 -2.18
CA LYS A 94 19.23 -1.50 -3.21
C LYS A 94 18.78 -1.21 -4.64
N HIS A 95 17.81 -0.31 -4.82
CA HIS A 95 17.25 -0.01 -6.14
C HIS A 95 17.28 1.50 -6.44
N GLU A 96 18.46 2.02 -6.73
CA GLU A 96 18.70 3.47 -6.92
C GLU A 96 17.89 4.09 -8.06
N ALA A 97 17.45 3.30 -9.05
CA ALA A 97 16.60 3.76 -10.14
C ALA A 97 15.19 4.19 -9.70
N TYR A 98 14.77 3.78 -8.48
CA TYR A 98 13.45 4.09 -7.96
C TYR A 98 13.45 5.29 -7.01
N ASP A 99 12.45 6.16 -7.18
CA ASP A 99 12.00 7.10 -6.17
C ASP A 99 10.78 6.49 -5.46
N VAL A 100 10.68 6.63 -4.14
CA VAL A 100 9.64 5.98 -3.31
C VAL A 100 8.65 7.01 -2.80
N LEU A 101 7.39 6.88 -3.21
CA LEU A 101 6.25 7.59 -2.66
C LEU A 101 5.57 6.68 -1.63
N PHE A 102 5.70 7.01 -0.35
CA PHE A 102 5.27 6.16 0.76
C PHE A 102 4.01 6.71 1.42
N LEU A 103 2.86 6.10 1.10
CA LEU A 103 1.56 6.42 1.69
C LEU A 103 1.34 5.51 2.89
N THR A 104 1.43 6.05 4.10
CA THR A 104 1.46 5.28 5.33
C THR A 104 0.44 5.77 6.35
N ARG A 105 -0.09 4.85 7.16
CA ARG A 105 -0.89 5.26 8.31
C ARG A 105 -0.02 5.92 9.37
N GLY A 106 -0.48 7.03 9.92
CA GLY A 106 0.13 7.64 11.11
C GLY A 106 0.22 6.64 12.27
N GLY A 107 1.40 6.53 12.89
CA GLY A 107 1.66 5.60 14.00
C GLY A 107 1.96 4.15 13.62
N SER A 108 1.94 3.76 12.34
CA SER A 108 2.45 2.46 11.89
C SER A 108 3.97 2.49 11.67
N ALA A 109 4.56 1.30 11.44
CA ALA A 109 6.00 1.15 11.21
C ALA A 109 6.50 2.07 10.09
N GLN A 110 7.63 2.74 10.35
CA GLN A 110 8.28 3.64 9.42
C GLN A 110 9.62 3.05 8.96
N PRO A 111 10.05 3.34 7.71
CA PRO A 111 11.33 2.86 7.21
C PRO A 111 12.49 3.31 8.09
N PHE A 112 13.41 2.40 8.40
CA PHE A 112 14.62 2.58 9.23
C PHE A 112 14.38 2.96 10.69
N VAL A 113 13.12 3.06 11.14
CA VAL A 113 12.77 3.46 12.53
C VAL A 113 12.40 2.25 13.38
N SER A 114 11.82 1.21 12.79
CA SER A 114 11.34 0.04 13.54
C SER A 114 12.48 -0.71 14.25
N ASP A 115 13.62 -0.87 13.59
CA ASP A 115 14.79 -1.53 14.18
C ASP A 115 15.40 -0.68 15.31
N PHE A 116 15.37 0.65 15.13
CA PHE A 116 15.79 1.60 16.17
C PHE A 116 14.89 1.53 17.42
N GLN A 117 13.57 1.43 17.25
CA GLN A 117 12.65 1.27 18.38
C GLN A 117 12.89 -0.05 19.13
N GLU A 118 13.11 -1.15 18.40
CA GLU A 118 13.38 -2.46 19.00
C GLU A 118 14.62 -2.40 19.88
N VAL A 119 15.70 -1.79 19.43
CA VAL A 119 16.94 -1.60 20.17
C VAL A 119 16.76 -0.68 21.39
N LEU A 120 16.06 0.44 21.25
CA LEU A 120 15.83 1.38 22.38
C LEU A 120 15.06 0.77 23.54
N PHE A 121 14.20 -0.22 23.28
CA PHE A 121 13.37 -0.86 24.31
C PHE A 121 13.84 -2.26 24.70
N SER A 122 14.89 -2.81 24.07
CA SER A 122 15.50 -4.06 24.49
C SER A 122 16.30 -3.84 25.78
N VAL A 123 15.97 -4.61 26.81
CA VAL A 123 16.55 -4.44 28.17
C VAL A 123 17.83 -5.26 28.34
N GLU A 124 18.17 -6.18 27.43
CA GLU A 124 19.13 -7.26 27.68
C GLU A 124 20.53 -7.08 27.07
N GLU A 125 20.79 -6.13 26.20
CA GLU A 125 22.12 -5.93 25.64
C GLU A 125 22.57 -4.47 25.77
N LYS A 126 23.82 -4.26 26.17
CA LYS A 126 24.48 -2.95 26.13
C LYS A 126 24.46 -2.48 24.67
N GLU A 127 23.58 -1.55 24.39
CA GLU A 127 23.43 -0.97 23.09
C GLU A 127 24.79 -0.44 22.60
N ASP A 128 25.22 -0.94 21.44
CA ASP A 128 26.37 -0.38 20.77
C ASP A 128 25.98 1.01 20.22
N PRO A 129 26.56 2.10 20.77
CA PRO A 129 26.28 3.43 20.28
C PRO A 129 26.51 3.60 18.76
N ALA A 130 27.39 2.77 18.18
CA ALA A 130 27.64 2.76 16.76
C ALA A 130 26.44 2.25 15.95
N TYR A 131 25.68 1.27 16.48
CA TYR A 131 24.46 0.79 15.82
C TYR A 131 23.36 1.87 15.81
N LEU A 132 23.14 2.55 16.94
CA LEU A 132 22.18 3.65 17.02
C LEU A 132 22.55 4.78 16.04
N HIS A 133 23.85 5.12 15.97
CA HIS A 133 24.34 6.12 15.02
C HIS A 133 24.08 5.70 13.58
N ALA A 134 24.36 4.45 13.22
CA ALA A 134 24.09 3.92 11.88
C ALA A 134 22.59 3.95 11.51
N CYS A 135 21.69 3.69 12.47
CA CYS A 135 20.24 3.82 12.24
C CYS A 135 19.83 5.26 11.95
N VAL A 136 20.34 6.22 12.74
CA VAL A 136 20.09 7.65 12.53
C VAL A 136 20.62 8.11 11.16
N GLU A 137 21.84 7.70 10.80
CA GLU A 137 22.43 8.02 9.49
C GLU A 137 21.57 7.50 8.33
N LYS A 138 21.03 6.28 8.44
CA LYS A 138 20.11 5.74 7.43
C LYS A 138 18.84 6.57 7.31
N VAL A 139 18.21 6.95 8.43
CA VAL A 139 17.03 7.84 8.42
C VAL A 139 17.36 9.16 7.74
N MET A 140 18.48 9.81 8.12
CA MET A 140 18.89 11.07 7.51
C MET A 140 19.18 10.94 6.02
N LYS A 141 19.89 9.89 5.62
CA LYS A 141 20.25 9.66 4.22
C LYS A 141 19.05 9.37 3.33
N TYR A 142 18.16 8.49 3.78
CA TYR A 142 17.08 7.95 2.94
C TYR A 142 15.75 8.68 3.14
N CYS A 143 15.32 8.89 4.40
CA CYS A 143 14.03 9.50 4.67
C CYS A 143 14.01 11.03 4.47
N HIS A 144 15.16 11.69 4.57
CA HIS A 144 15.31 13.11 4.23
C HIS A 144 15.93 13.35 2.85
N GLY A 145 16.23 12.27 2.14
CA GLY A 145 16.80 12.33 0.78
C GLY A 145 15.75 12.64 -0.30
N PRO A 146 16.20 13.03 -1.50
CA PRO A 146 15.30 13.44 -2.59
C PRO A 146 14.53 12.27 -3.24
N ARG A 147 14.83 11.02 -2.87
CA ARG A 147 14.20 9.82 -3.41
C ARG A 147 13.02 9.32 -2.58
N PHE A 148 12.67 10.00 -1.50
CA PHE A 148 11.62 9.56 -0.59
C PHE A 148 10.63 10.70 -0.31
N LEU A 149 9.35 10.42 -0.47
CA LEU A 149 8.28 11.30 -0.02
C LEU A 149 7.27 10.49 0.78
N ARG A 150 7.14 10.85 2.07
CA ARG A 150 6.14 10.28 2.98
C ARG A 150 4.88 11.13 3.00
N VAL A 151 3.74 10.46 2.89
CA VAL A 151 2.40 11.04 3.05
C VAL A 151 1.62 10.15 4.02
N GLU A 152 0.90 10.77 4.94
CA GLU A 152 0.14 10.05 5.97
C GLU A 152 -1.36 10.04 5.67
N PHE A 153 -2.01 8.96 6.09
CA PHE A 153 -3.45 8.83 6.19
C PHE A 153 -3.84 8.23 7.54
N THR A 154 -5.12 8.32 7.89
CA THR A 154 -5.72 7.64 9.04
C THR A 154 -6.95 6.85 8.60
N THR A 155 -7.88 7.50 7.92
CA THR A 155 -9.15 6.91 7.53
C THR A 155 -9.10 6.28 6.14
N VAL A 156 -10.07 5.41 5.83
CA VAL A 156 -10.27 4.86 4.49
C VAL A 156 -10.59 5.97 3.46
N PHE A 157 -11.24 7.05 3.90
CA PHE A 157 -11.57 8.19 3.06
C PHE A 157 -10.32 8.96 2.64
N GLU A 158 -9.46 9.32 3.60
CA GLU A 158 -8.15 9.94 3.32
C GLU A 158 -7.29 9.05 2.42
N TYR A 159 -7.24 7.75 2.69
CA TYR A 159 -6.48 6.79 1.89
C TYR A 159 -6.90 6.80 0.42
N LEU A 160 -8.20 6.71 0.14
CA LEU A 160 -8.72 6.69 -1.24
C LEU A 160 -8.54 8.03 -1.95
N HIS A 161 -8.76 9.16 -1.26
CA HIS A 161 -8.48 10.50 -1.79
C HIS A 161 -7.00 10.66 -2.16
N LEU A 162 -6.09 10.24 -1.26
CA LEU A 162 -4.65 10.37 -1.47
C LEU A 162 -4.16 9.47 -2.61
N ILE A 163 -4.65 8.23 -2.72
CA ILE A 163 -4.32 7.36 -3.86
C ILE A 163 -4.80 7.99 -5.17
N ARG A 164 -6.02 8.52 -5.23
CA ARG A 164 -6.55 9.20 -6.42
C ARG A 164 -5.67 10.39 -6.81
N LEU A 165 -5.34 11.25 -5.86
CA LEU A 165 -4.48 12.42 -6.07
C LEU A 165 -3.09 12.00 -6.56
N MET A 166 -2.45 11.05 -5.90
CA MET A 166 -1.13 10.55 -6.28
C MET A 166 -1.16 9.91 -7.67
N SER A 167 -2.21 9.15 -7.98
CA SER A 167 -2.37 8.52 -9.29
C SER A 167 -2.43 9.56 -10.41
N LYS A 168 -3.15 10.68 -10.23
CA LYS A 168 -3.19 11.79 -11.17
C LYS A 168 -1.79 12.35 -11.47
N HIS A 169 -0.96 12.49 -10.44
CA HIS A 169 0.41 13.00 -10.61
C HIS A 169 1.39 11.96 -11.18
N LEU A 170 1.12 10.67 -10.99
CA LEU A 170 1.94 9.55 -11.47
C LEU A 170 1.61 9.12 -12.91
N GLU A 171 0.36 9.32 -13.36
CA GLU A 171 -0.13 8.86 -14.67
C GLU A 171 0.82 9.22 -15.83
N PRO A 172 1.39 10.45 -15.92
CA PRO A 172 2.30 10.81 -17.01
C PRO A 172 3.61 10.01 -17.06
N LEU A 173 3.97 9.28 -16.00
CA LEU A 173 5.16 8.43 -15.96
C LEU A 173 4.92 7.06 -16.62
N GLY A 174 3.68 6.67 -16.85
CA GLY A 174 3.30 5.46 -17.58
C GLY A 174 3.85 4.17 -16.96
N ASN A 175 4.52 3.35 -17.78
CA ASN A 175 5.09 2.06 -17.36
C ASN A 175 6.30 2.17 -16.41
N ARG A 176 6.77 3.37 -16.11
CA ARG A 176 7.81 3.61 -15.08
C ARG A 176 7.25 3.64 -13.65
N VAL A 177 5.94 3.49 -13.49
CA VAL A 177 5.27 3.46 -12.18
C VAL A 177 5.02 2.02 -11.74
N MET A 178 5.42 1.69 -10.51
CA MET A 178 4.95 0.51 -9.80
C MET A 178 4.01 0.95 -8.67
N VAL A 179 2.86 0.29 -8.56
CA VAL A 179 1.90 0.50 -7.45
C VAL A 179 1.95 -0.74 -6.56
N TYR A 180 2.36 -0.57 -5.30
CA TYR A 180 2.57 -1.63 -4.32
C TYR A 180 1.60 -1.46 -3.15
N LEU A 181 0.46 -2.16 -3.22
CA LEU A 181 -0.70 -1.95 -2.34
C LEU A 181 -0.66 -2.87 -1.12
N ALA A 182 0.21 -2.57 -0.15
CA ALA A 182 0.37 -3.38 1.06
C ALA A 182 -0.45 -2.89 2.26
N ALA A 183 -1.20 -1.82 2.15
CA ALA A 183 -2.11 -1.35 3.20
C ALA A 183 -3.30 -2.30 3.37
N ALA A 184 -3.78 -2.44 4.61
CA ALA A 184 -5.01 -3.14 4.94
C ALA A 184 -6.19 -2.15 4.88
N VAL A 185 -6.97 -2.23 3.82
CA VAL A 185 -8.08 -1.29 3.54
C VAL A 185 -9.40 -1.87 4.04
N SER A 186 -10.20 -1.05 4.72
CA SER A 186 -11.51 -1.44 5.23
C SER A 186 -12.45 -1.82 4.09
N ASP A 187 -13.08 -3.00 4.19
CA ASP A 187 -14.10 -3.47 3.25
C ASP A 187 -15.48 -2.84 3.49
N PHE A 188 -15.65 -2.21 4.66
CA PHE A 188 -16.91 -1.61 5.10
C PHE A 188 -16.66 -0.26 5.74
N TYR A 189 -17.68 0.62 5.72
CA TYR A 189 -17.65 1.95 6.31
C TYR A 189 -19.02 2.36 6.85
N VAL A 190 -19.08 3.41 7.67
CA VAL A 190 -20.31 4.06 8.08
C VAL A 190 -20.58 5.27 7.18
N PRO A 191 -21.71 5.36 6.45
CA PRO A 191 -22.05 6.52 5.64
C PRO A 191 -22.06 7.82 6.46
N GLU A 192 -21.60 8.93 5.86
CA GLU A 192 -21.49 10.22 6.55
C GLU A 192 -22.83 10.68 7.16
N ALA A 193 -23.92 10.44 6.45
CA ALA A 193 -25.27 10.79 6.90
C ALA A 193 -25.69 10.08 8.19
N ARG A 194 -25.10 8.92 8.49
CA ARG A 194 -25.37 8.12 9.70
C ARG A 194 -24.35 8.36 10.82
N LEU A 195 -23.26 9.10 10.55
CA LEU A 195 -22.29 9.45 11.58
C LEU A 195 -22.86 10.50 12.54
N PRO A 196 -23.01 10.21 13.83
CA PRO A 196 -23.35 11.23 14.81
C PRO A 196 -22.25 12.28 14.88
N MET A 197 -22.63 13.53 15.14
CA MET A 197 -21.66 14.64 15.22
C MET A 197 -20.66 14.43 16.36
N ASN A 198 -21.17 14.05 17.54
CA ASN A 198 -20.40 13.96 18.76
C ASN A 198 -20.29 12.52 19.26
N LYS A 199 -19.36 12.28 20.20
CA LYS A 199 -19.12 11.02 20.87
C LYS A 199 -20.41 10.32 21.28
N ILE A 200 -20.61 9.10 20.84
CA ILE A 200 -21.71 8.22 21.23
C ILE A 200 -21.65 7.99 22.74
N GLN A 201 -22.73 8.30 23.44
CA GLN A 201 -22.79 8.14 24.89
C GLN A 201 -22.99 6.67 25.27
N SER A 202 -22.25 6.20 26.29
CA SER A 202 -22.45 4.89 26.88
C SER A 202 -23.78 4.88 27.65
N ARG A 203 -24.81 4.29 27.05
CA ARG A 203 -26.10 4.07 27.69
C ARG A 203 -26.25 2.56 27.96
N THR A 204 -27.17 2.20 28.86
CA THR A 204 -27.53 0.83 29.10
C THR A 204 -28.20 0.25 27.84
N GLY A 205 -27.59 -0.81 27.27
CA GLY A 205 -28.13 -1.50 26.10
C GLY A 205 -27.04 -1.93 25.10
N LYS A 206 -27.47 -2.56 24.02
CA LYS A 206 -26.61 -2.97 22.90
C LYS A 206 -26.38 -1.76 21.98
N MET A 207 -25.20 -1.68 21.40
CA MET A 207 -24.88 -0.77 20.31
C MET A 207 -24.88 -1.55 19.01
N GLU A 208 -25.70 -1.14 18.06
CA GLU A 208 -25.75 -1.70 16.70
C GLU A 208 -25.15 -0.67 15.74
N ILE A 209 -24.30 -1.16 14.81
CA ILE A 209 -23.64 -0.34 13.81
C ILE A 209 -23.96 -0.95 12.45
N GLU A 210 -24.61 -0.17 11.60
CA GLU A 210 -24.87 -0.56 10.21
C GLU A 210 -23.75 -0.05 9.30
N LEU A 211 -23.13 -0.97 8.55
CA LEU A 211 -22.01 -0.70 7.69
C LEU A 211 -22.38 -0.94 6.22
N GLU A 212 -21.86 -0.11 5.33
CA GLU A 212 -21.93 -0.28 3.89
C GLU A 212 -20.60 -0.74 3.31
N LYS A 213 -20.61 -1.33 2.11
CA LYS A 213 -19.42 -1.81 1.45
C LYS A 213 -18.60 -0.65 0.88
N THR A 214 -17.32 -0.57 1.21
CA THR A 214 -16.39 0.35 0.58
C THR A 214 -16.23 0.03 -0.91
N PRO A 215 -16.29 1.03 -1.80
CA PRO A 215 -16.07 0.83 -3.22
C PRO A 215 -14.72 0.19 -3.53
N LYS A 216 -14.68 -0.75 -4.47
CA LYS A 216 -13.48 -1.49 -4.83
C LYS A 216 -12.58 -0.68 -5.77
N ALA A 217 -11.60 0.04 -5.21
CA ALA A 217 -10.70 0.90 -5.94
C ALA A 217 -9.61 0.17 -6.76
N LEU A 218 -9.32 -1.11 -6.48
CA LEU A 218 -8.20 -1.82 -7.13
C LEU A 218 -8.34 -1.87 -8.66
N GLY A 219 -9.53 -2.22 -9.17
CA GLY A 219 -9.81 -2.21 -10.60
C GLY A 219 -9.76 -0.79 -11.19
N VAL A 220 -10.20 0.21 -10.43
CA VAL A 220 -10.15 1.63 -10.84
C VAL A 220 -8.69 2.11 -10.95
N ILE A 221 -7.84 1.77 -9.98
CA ILE A 221 -6.41 2.07 -10.04
C ILE A 221 -5.79 1.46 -11.30
N ARG A 222 -6.07 0.16 -11.56
CA ARG A 222 -5.45 -0.59 -12.66
C ARG A 222 -5.91 -0.13 -14.05
N HIS A 223 -7.20 0.21 -14.22
CA HIS A 223 -7.76 0.44 -15.55
C HIS A 223 -8.12 1.90 -15.84
N VAL A 224 -8.27 2.73 -14.81
CA VAL A 224 -8.71 4.13 -14.97
C VAL A 224 -7.64 5.11 -14.54
N TRP A 225 -7.13 4.99 -13.31
CA TRP A 225 -6.21 6.00 -12.78
C TRP A 225 -4.76 5.80 -13.25
N LEU A 226 -4.29 4.55 -13.31
CA LEU A 226 -2.91 4.22 -13.70
C LEU A 226 -2.85 3.03 -14.67
N PRO A 227 -3.47 3.13 -15.85
CA PRO A 227 -3.64 2.00 -16.78
C PRO A 227 -2.32 1.43 -17.32
N LYS A 228 -1.25 2.21 -17.27
CA LYS A 228 0.09 1.80 -17.73
C LYS A 228 1.05 1.44 -16.60
N ALA A 229 0.62 1.51 -15.33
CA ALA A 229 1.48 1.17 -14.19
C ALA A 229 1.53 -0.34 -13.94
N TYR A 230 2.64 -0.82 -13.37
CA TYR A 230 2.76 -2.18 -12.86
C TYR A 230 2.09 -2.27 -11.49
N VAL A 231 1.00 -3.01 -11.37
CA VAL A 231 0.20 -3.07 -10.14
C VAL A 231 0.44 -4.38 -9.40
N VAL A 232 0.85 -4.25 -8.13
CA VAL A 232 1.07 -5.33 -7.16
C VAL A 232 0.07 -5.17 -6.03
N SER A 233 -0.76 -6.17 -5.80
CA SER A 233 -1.70 -6.22 -4.67
C SER A 233 -1.34 -7.32 -3.68
N PHE A 234 -1.97 -7.30 -2.50
CA PHE A 234 -1.71 -8.27 -1.44
C PHE A 234 -2.97 -9.03 -1.08
N LYS A 235 -2.79 -10.32 -0.81
CA LYS A 235 -3.83 -11.18 -0.26
C LYS A 235 -3.33 -11.84 1.00
N LEU A 236 -4.01 -11.56 2.12
CA LEU A 236 -3.75 -12.18 3.41
C LEU A 236 -4.88 -13.13 3.75
N GLU A 237 -4.54 -14.37 4.08
CA GLU A 237 -5.48 -15.39 4.53
C GLU A 237 -4.97 -16.06 5.81
N THR A 238 -5.87 -16.69 6.53
CA THR A 238 -5.58 -17.51 7.72
C THR A 238 -5.56 -19.01 7.40
N ASP A 239 -6.13 -19.38 6.25
CA ASP A 239 -6.25 -20.74 5.74
C ASP A 239 -5.41 -20.90 4.47
N GLU A 240 -4.42 -21.80 4.51
CA GLU A 240 -3.50 -22.05 3.40
C GLU A 240 -4.21 -22.69 2.20
N SER A 241 -5.23 -23.51 2.44
CA SER A 241 -5.92 -24.25 1.39
C SER A 241 -6.62 -23.36 0.36
N ILE A 242 -7.04 -22.15 0.75
CA ILE A 242 -7.77 -21.22 -0.12
C ILE A 242 -6.89 -20.03 -0.61
N LEU A 243 -5.65 -19.91 -0.10
CA LEU A 243 -4.80 -18.73 -0.32
C LEU A 243 -4.53 -18.50 -1.81
N ILE A 244 -4.06 -19.54 -2.51
CA ILE A 244 -3.64 -19.39 -3.92
C ILE A 244 -4.85 -19.20 -4.83
N ASP A 245 -5.94 -19.89 -4.60
CA ASP A 245 -7.15 -19.74 -5.40
C ASP A 245 -7.76 -18.35 -5.25
N LYS A 246 -7.77 -17.78 -4.03
CA LYS A 246 -8.19 -16.40 -3.81
C LYS A 246 -7.24 -15.39 -4.46
N ALA A 247 -5.92 -15.65 -4.44
CA ALA A 247 -4.95 -14.80 -5.12
C ALA A 247 -5.14 -14.83 -6.65
N ARG A 248 -5.36 -15.99 -7.24
CA ARG A 248 -5.70 -16.15 -8.67
C ARG A 248 -7.01 -15.46 -9.03
N ALA A 249 -8.03 -15.63 -8.20
CA ALA A 249 -9.30 -14.93 -8.39
C ALA A 249 -9.14 -13.40 -8.38
N ALA A 250 -8.26 -12.86 -7.53
CA ALA A 250 -7.96 -11.44 -7.52
C ALA A 250 -7.21 -10.97 -8.78
N VAL A 251 -6.23 -11.77 -9.29
CA VAL A 251 -5.59 -11.49 -10.59
C VAL A 251 -6.63 -11.43 -11.68
N ALA A 252 -7.51 -12.44 -11.78
CA ALA A 252 -8.52 -12.54 -12.83
C ALA A 252 -9.58 -11.43 -12.74
N ALA A 253 -10.01 -11.08 -11.52
CA ALA A 253 -11.06 -10.06 -11.31
C ALA A 253 -10.59 -8.63 -11.57
N TYR A 254 -9.33 -8.31 -11.26
CA TYR A 254 -8.82 -6.94 -11.33
C TYR A 254 -7.72 -6.74 -12.38
N ASP A 255 -7.30 -7.80 -13.06
CA ASP A 255 -6.21 -7.79 -14.06
C ASP A 255 -4.92 -7.15 -13.50
N VAL A 256 -4.62 -7.38 -12.21
CA VAL A 256 -3.38 -6.90 -11.62
C VAL A 256 -2.20 -7.77 -12.04
N HIS A 257 -1.02 -7.19 -12.12
CA HIS A 257 0.17 -7.88 -12.66
C HIS A 257 0.76 -8.92 -11.70
N CYS A 258 0.57 -8.71 -10.39
CA CYS A 258 1.06 -9.63 -9.37
C CYS A 258 0.21 -9.53 -8.09
N VAL A 259 -0.11 -10.67 -7.50
CA VAL A 259 -0.67 -10.76 -6.15
C VAL A 259 0.35 -11.41 -5.23
N VAL A 260 0.72 -10.72 -4.17
CA VAL A 260 1.56 -11.26 -3.09
C VAL A 260 0.65 -11.94 -2.08
N ALA A 261 0.61 -13.26 -2.12
CA ALA A 261 -0.20 -14.10 -1.25
C ALA A 261 0.56 -14.43 0.05
N ASN A 262 -0.08 -14.16 1.20
CA ASN A 262 0.52 -14.32 2.52
C ASN A 262 -0.42 -15.10 3.44
N LEU A 263 0.15 -15.99 4.27
CA LEU A 263 -0.53 -16.52 5.44
C LEU A 263 -0.23 -15.68 6.66
N LEU A 264 -1.24 -15.41 7.49
CA LEU A 264 -1.09 -14.57 8.68
C LEU A 264 0.04 -15.06 9.60
N GLN A 265 0.15 -16.38 9.81
CA GLN A 265 1.10 -17.01 10.72
C GLN A 265 2.54 -16.92 10.21
N THR A 266 2.75 -17.01 8.89
CA THR A 266 4.09 -17.12 8.27
C THR A 266 4.46 -15.91 7.41
N ARG A 267 3.65 -14.85 7.42
CA ARG A 267 3.83 -13.67 6.55
C ARG A 267 5.20 -13.00 6.62
N LYS A 268 5.89 -13.10 7.77
CA LYS A 268 7.25 -12.57 7.93
C LYS A 268 8.34 -13.51 7.40
N LEU A 269 8.01 -14.78 7.14
CA LEU A 269 8.95 -15.82 6.75
C LEU A 269 8.92 -16.11 5.26
N ALA A 270 7.72 -16.16 4.69
CA ALA A 270 7.54 -16.53 3.29
C ALA A 270 6.31 -15.84 2.68
N VAL A 271 6.35 -15.69 1.35
CA VAL A 271 5.24 -15.21 0.52
C VAL A 271 5.16 -16.04 -0.76
N GLN A 272 4.01 -16.00 -1.43
CA GLN A 272 3.83 -16.62 -2.74
C GLN A 272 3.40 -15.56 -3.75
N LEU A 273 4.09 -15.46 -4.89
CA LEU A 273 3.75 -14.54 -5.95
C LEU A 273 2.89 -15.23 -6.99
N VAL A 274 1.69 -14.71 -7.20
CA VAL A 274 0.75 -15.18 -8.21
C VAL A 274 0.69 -14.15 -9.33
N ARG A 275 0.99 -14.58 -10.56
CA ARG A 275 0.98 -13.75 -11.77
C ARG A 275 0.16 -14.47 -12.84
N ASP A 276 -0.68 -13.73 -13.55
CA ASP A 276 -1.27 -14.23 -14.75
C ASP A 276 -0.40 -13.78 -15.94
N LYS A 277 0.13 -14.75 -16.70
CA LYS A 277 0.63 -14.48 -18.05
C LYS A 277 -0.47 -14.91 -18.99
N THR A 278 -1.21 -13.95 -19.48
CA THR A 278 -2.28 -14.14 -20.46
C THR A 278 -1.90 -15.16 -21.54
N GLY A 279 -2.61 -16.27 -21.59
CA GLY A 279 -2.58 -17.24 -22.69
C GLY A 279 -1.69 -18.48 -22.52
N GLN A 280 -0.93 -18.65 -21.44
CA GLN A 280 -0.02 -19.81 -21.28
C GLN A 280 -0.30 -20.66 -20.04
N GLY A 281 -1.56 -20.93 -19.73
CA GLY A 281 -1.91 -21.81 -18.60
C GLY A 281 -1.52 -21.24 -17.24
N GLN A 282 -2.12 -21.73 -16.16
CA GLN A 282 -1.83 -21.27 -14.80
C GLN A 282 -0.36 -21.53 -14.43
N GLN A 283 0.46 -20.48 -14.37
CA GLN A 283 1.81 -20.64 -13.85
C GLN A 283 1.75 -20.99 -12.36
N PRO A 284 2.66 -21.85 -11.87
CA PRO A 284 2.77 -22.13 -10.45
C PRO A 284 3.12 -20.85 -9.69
N ALA A 285 2.57 -20.68 -8.50
CA ALA A 285 2.94 -19.57 -7.62
C ALA A 285 4.44 -19.64 -7.27
N LEU A 286 5.15 -18.53 -7.39
CA LEU A 286 6.56 -18.44 -7.01
C LEU A 286 6.65 -18.24 -5.50
N ARG A 287 7.09 -19.28 -4.77
CA ARG A 287 7.33 -19.16 -3.33
C ARG A 287 8.67 -18.47 -3.06
N LEU A 288 8.66 -17.44 -2.26
CA LEU A 288 9.83 -16.73 -1.76
C LEU A 288 9.86 -16.81 -0.23
N ALA A 289 11.05 -17.02 0.33
CA ALA A 289 11.26 -17.08 1.77
C ALA A 289 12.50 -16.26 2.14
N ARG A 290 12.54 -15.80 3.39
CA ARG A 290 13.77 -15.23 3.96
C ARG A 290 14.85 -16.30 4.04
N ASP A 291 16.10 -15.89 4.05
CA ASP A 291 17.22 -16.80 4.28
C ASP A 291 17.51 -16.94 5.79
N ASP A 292 17.03 -18.01 6.40
CA ASP A 292 17.20 -18.25 7.84
C ASP A 292 18.66 -18.44 8.30
N ARG A 293 19.60 -18.59 7.36
CA ARG A 293 21.05 -18.66 7.65
C ARG A 293 21.67 -17.27 7.86
N VAL A 294 20.97 -16.22 7.46
CA VAL A 294 21.42 -14.83 7.56
C VAL A 294 20.64 -14.15 8.68
N LEU A 295 21.36 -13.75 9.74
CA LEU A 295 20.76 -13.01 10.85
C LEU A 295 20.15 -11.70 10.36
N GLY A 296 18.94 -11.40 10.78
CA GLY A 296 18.21 -10.19 10.35
C GLY A 296 17.67 -10.24 8.92
N SER A 297 17.74 -11.42 8.24
CA SER A 297 17.19 -11.53 6.89
C SER A 297 15.67 -11.34 6.88
N ARG A 298 15.18 -10.71 5.83
CA ARG A 298 13.76 -10.38 5.64
C ARG A 298 13.26 -10.96 4.33
N VAL A 299 12.01 -11.38 4.30
CA VAL A 299 11.37 -11.89 3.07
C VAL A 299 11.18 -10.78 2.02
N GLU A 300 11.21 -9.52 2.43
CA GLU A 300 11.16 -8.35 1.56
C GLU A 300 12.34 -8.30 0.59
N THR A 301 13.52 -8.76 0.98
CA THR A 301 14.70 -8.78 0.11
C THR A 301 14.48 -9.59 -1.17
N PRO A 302 14.16 -10.90 -1.12
CA PRO A 302 13.85 -11.65 -2.34
C PRO A 302 12.54 -11.18 -3.00
N LEU A 303 11.56 -10.68 -2.24
CA LEU A 303 10.31 -10.16 -2.77
C LEU A 303 10.54 -8.95 -3.68
N ILE A 304 11.23 -7.92 -3.19
CA ILE A 304 11.46 -6.70 -3.98
C ILE A 304 12.36 -6.98 -5.16
N LYS A 305 13.40 -7.81 -5.00
CA LYS A 305 14.24 -8.25 -6.12
C LYS A 305 13.42 -8.89 -7.25
N ALA A 306 12.48 -9.79 -6.91
CA ALA A 306 11.61 -10.42 -7.90
C ALA A 306 10.67 -9.41 -8.58
N LEU A 307 10.04 -8.52 -7.79
CA LEU A 307 9.11 -7.52 -8.32
C LEU A 307 9.80 -6.49 -9.22
N VAL A 308 11.03 -6.09 -8.89
CA VAL A 308 11.84 -5.21 -9.75
C VAL A 308 12.14 -5.89 -11.08
N GLY A 309 12.56 -7.17 -11.09
CA GLY A 309 12.75 -7.93 -12.31
C GLY A 309 11.48 -8.03 -13.17
N PHE A 310 10.32 -8.26 -12.53
CA PHE A 310 9.04 -8.26 -13.25
C PHE A 310 8.64 -6.90 -13.81
N HIS A 311 8.98 -5.82 -13.12
CA HIS A 311 8.76 -4.47 -13.62
C HIS A 311 9.73 -4.10 -14.75
N ASP A 312 10.95 -4.65 -14.73
CA ASP A 312 11.90 -4.52 -15.84
C ASP A 312 11.32 -5.16 -17.11
N ASP A 313 10.87 -6.42 -17.01
CA ASP A 313 10.23 -7.14 -18.12
C ASP A 313 8.98 -6.44 -18.66
N PHE A 314 8.20 -5.80 -17.78
CA PHE A 314 6.99 -5.07 -18.14
C PHE A 314 7.28 -3.75 -18.86
N SER A 315 8.42 -3.12 -18.57
CA SER A 315 8.76 -1.78 -19.06
C SER A 315 9.52 -1.80 -20.39
N THR A 316 10.02 -2.98 -20.81
CA THR A 316 10.65 -3.22 -22.13
C THR A 316 9.61 -3.42 -23.19
#